data_67011ece3c354aecf860a50f139a648a
#
_entry.id   67011ece3c354aecf860a50f139a648a
#
_cell.length_a   1.000
_cell.length_b   1.000
_cell.length_c   1.000
_cell.angle_alpha   90.00
_cell.angle_beta   90.00
_cell.angle_gamma   90.00
#
_symmetry.space_group_name_H-M   'P 1'
#
loop_
_entity.id
_entity.type
_entity.pdbx_description
1 polymer ?
#
loop_
_entity_poly.entity_id
_entity_poly.type
_entity_poly.pdbx_seq_one_letter_code
_entity_poly.pdbx_strand_id
1 'polypeptide(L)'
;MTTAFYSHPDCRGHDMGRGHPECPQRLAAIDDYLLATGLDVALERHEAPLVDLADVAFAHSSGYVNELRDALQRIEADGSRLALDPDTAASAGTWAAVQRAAGEIGRAHV
;
A
#
# COMPACT_ATOMS: atom_id res chain seq x y z
N MET A 1 22.41 -0.61 16.40
CA MET A 1 21.18 -1.19 15.82
C MET A 1 20.53 -0.14 14.95
N THR A 2 20.20 -0.46 13.72
CA THR A 2 19.51 0.45 12.80
C THR A 2 18.05 0.04 12.66
N THR A 3 17.21 1.02 12.36
CA THR A 3 15.80 0.79 12.06
C THR A 3 15.59 0.86 10.55
N ALA A 4 15.05 -0.19 9.97
CA ALA A 4 14.71 -0.22 8.56
C ALA A 4 13.37 0.49 8.33
N PHE A 5 13.31 1.31 7.30
CA PHE A 5 12.10 2.01 6.89
C PHE A 5 11.78 1.61 5.45
N TYR A 6 10.73 0.84 5.29
CA TYR A 6 10.28 0.37 3.98
C TYR A 6 9.19 1.28 3.43
N SER A 7 9.33 1.69 2.19
CA SER A 7 8.34 2.52 1.52
C SER A 7 8.39 2.30 0.01
N HIS A 8 7.34 2.74 -0.67
CA HIS A 8 7.31 2.76 -2.13
C HIS A 8 6.33 3.83 -2.61
N PRO A 9 6.65 4.56 -3.69
CA PRO A 9 5.74 5.56 -4.24
C PRO A 9 4.36 5.02 -4.61
N ASP A 10 4.25 3.74 -4.99
CA ASP A 10 2.98 3.11 -5.33
C ASP A 10 1.99 3.15 -4.16
N CYS A 11 2.46 3.19 -2.91
CA CYS A 11 1.59 3.26 -1.74
C CYS A 11 0.75 4.53 -1.69
N ARG A 12 1.19 5.59 -2.36
CA ARG A 12 0.44 6.85 -2.47
C ARG A 12 -0.68 6.79 -3.51
N GLY A 13 -0.76 5.70 -4.25
CA GLY A 13 -1.80 5.50 -5.27
C GLY A 13 -3.14 5.03 -4.73
N HIS A 14 -3.20 4.60 -3.46
CA HIS A 14 -4.45 4.19 -2.84
C HIS A 14 -5.19 5.41 -2.28
N ASP A 15 -6.36 5.70 -2.83
CA ASP A 15 -7.16 6.87 -2.46
C ASP A 15 -8.61 6.43 -2.26
N MET A 16 -9.10 6.57 -1.03
CA MET A 16 -10.45 6.15 -0.63
C MET A 16 -11.51 7.24 -0.84
N GLY A 17 -11.11 8.39 -1.39
CA GLY A 17 -12.02 9.47 -1.63
C GLY A 17 -11.71 10.70 -0.78
N ARG A 18 -12.25 11.82 -1.22
CA ARG A 18 -12.02 13.12 -0.60
C ARG A 18 -12.52 13.13 0.84
N GLY A 19 -11.67 13.59 1.77
CA GLY A 19 -12.04 13.73 3.17
C GLY A 19 -11.94 12.46 4.00
N HIS A 20 -11.54 11.33 3.40
CA HIS A 20 -11.34 10.10 4.15
C HIS A 20 -10.01 10.17 4.92
N PRO A 21 -9.96 9.74 6.21
CA PRO A 21 -8.73 9.76 7.00
C PRO A 21 -7.63 8.84 6.46
N GLU A 22 -7.98 7.74 5.80
CA GLU A 22 -7.04 6.90 5.06
C GLU A 22 -6.81 7.56 3.70
N CYS A 23 -5.70 8.29 3.56
CA CYS A 23 -5.43 9.11 2.38
C CYS A 23 -3.93 9.17 2.06
N PRO A 24 -3.57 9.43 0.79
CA PRO A 24 -2.16 9.52 0.38
C PRO A 24 -1.38 10.62 1.12
N GLN A 25 -2.04 11.70 1.51
CA GLN A 25 -1.40 12.81 2.22
C GLN A 25 -0.82 12.39 3.57
N ARG A 26 -1.34 11.32 4.17
CA ARG A 26 -0.83 10.77 5.42
C ARG A 26 0.63 10.34 5.27
N LEU A 27 0.97 9.71 4.15
CA LEU A 27 2.34 9.26 3.88
C LEU A 27 3.28 10.43 3.65
N ALA A 28 2.84 11.46 2.93
CA ALA A 28 3.62 12.67 2.73
C ALA A 28 3.89 13.38 4.06
N ALA A 29 2.90 13.45 4.94
CA ALA A 29 3.05 14.06 6.26
C ALA A 29 4.07 13.31 7.13
N ILE A 30 4.10 11.98 7.07
CA ILE A 30 5.09 11.17 7.77
C ILE A 30 6.50 11.48 7.27
N ASP A 31 6.71 11.47 5.95
CA ASP A 31 8.01 11.76 5.37
C ASP A 31 8.50 13.16 5.73
N ASP A 32 7.63 14.16 5.62
CA ASP A 32 7.97 15.55 5.96
C ASP A 32 8.36 15.71 7.42
N TYR A 33 7.64 15.03 8.31
CA TYR A 33 7.94 15.07 9.74
C TYR A 33 9.29 14.41 10.06
N LEU A 34 9.58 13.27 9.45
CA LEU A 34 10.86 12.59 9.64
C LEU A 34 12.03 13.45 9.19
N LEU A 35 11.87 14.15 8.06
CA LEU A 35 12.89 15.08 7.57
C LEU A 35 13.05 16.28 8.50
N ALA A 36 11.94 16.90 8.92
CA ALA A 36 11.96 18.11 9.74
C ALA A 36 12.55 17.87 11.12
N THR A 37 12.35 16.69 11.70
CA THR A 37 12.87 16.33 13.02
C THR A 37 14.29 15.77 12.99
N GLY A 38 14.84 15.48 11.82
CA GLY A 38 16.15 14.85 11.67
C GLY A 38 16.17 13.34 11.93
N LEU A 39 15.03 12.73 12.22
CA LEU A 39 14.95 11.27 12.43
C LEU A 39 15.28 10.49 11.17
N ASP A 40 15.08 11.09 10.01
CA ASP A 40 15.34 10.45 8.71
C ASP A 40 16.77 9.93 8.59
N VAL A 41 17.76 10.65 9.13
CA VAL A 41 19.16 10.24 9.04
C VAL A 41 19.48 8.99 9.87
N ALA A 42 18.62 8.65 10.84
CA ALA A 42 18.78 7.46 11.68
C ALA A 42 18.11 6.22 11.09
N LEU A 43 17.39 6.38 9.99
CA LEU A 43 16.66 5.29 9.34
C LEU A 43 17.43 4.73 8.16
N GLU A 44 17.39 3.41 8.01
CA GLU A 44 17.90 2.73 6.82
C GLU A 44 16.73 2.53 5.86
N ARG A 45 16.71 3.30 4.77
CA ARG A 45 15.60 3.29 3.83
C ARG A 45 15.72 2.16 2.83
N HIS A 46 14.62 1.47 2.64
CA HIS A 46 14.48 0.38 1.67
C HIS A 46 13.23 0.56 0.84
N GLU A 47 13.32 0.15 -0.40
CA GLU A 47 12.16 0.11 -1.29
C GLU A 47 11.36 -1.16 -1.02
N ALA A 48 10.05 -1.01 -0.78
CA ALA A 48 9.17 -2.15 -0.54
C ALA A 48 9.04 -3.00 -1.81
N PRO A 49 9.31 -4.32 -1.72
CA PRO A 49 9.12 -5.21 -2.88
C PRO A 49 7.65 -5.48 -3.13
N LEU A 50 7.34 -6.02 -4.30
CA LEU A 50 6.03 -6.59 -4.57
C LEU A 50 5.85 -7.88 -3.75
N VAL A 51 4.65 -8.08 -3.21
CA VAL A 51 4.35 -9.32 -2.51
C VAL A 51 4.30 -10.49 -3.49
N ASP A 52 4.75 -11.66 -3.04
CA ASP A 52 4.48 -12.90 -3.75
C ASP A 52 3.04 -13.33 -3.43
N LEU A 53 2.21 -13.48 -4.46
CA LEU A 53 0.81 -13.86 -4.28
C LEU A 53 0.65 -15.23 -3.61
N ALA A 54 1.66 -16.10 -3.71
CA ALA A 54 1.67 -17.36 -2.96
C ALA A 54 1.65 -17.13 -1.45
N ASP A 55 2.30 -16.06 -0.96
CA ASP A 55 2.29 -15.72 0.46
C ASP A 55 0.93 -15.17 0.89
N VAL A 56 0.25 -14.45 0.03
CA VAL A 56 -1.11 -13.94 0.29
C VAL A 56 -2.10 -15.11 0.50
N ALA A 57 -1.87 -16.22 -0.18
CA ALA A 57 -2.72 -17.41 -0.09
C ALA A 57 -2.70 -18.07 1.30
N PHE A 58 -1.75 -17.75 2.16
CA PHE A 58 -1.77 -18.23 3.54
C PHE A 58 -2.88 -17.58 4.38
N ALA A 59 -3.31 -16.37 4.03
CA ALA A 59 -4.32 -15.61 4.79
C ALA A 59 -5.65 -15.48 4.05
N HIS A 60 -5.65 -15.60 2.73
CA HIS A 60 -6.82 -15.38 1.88
C HIS A 60 -7.01 -16.53 0.89
N SER A 61 -8.26 -16.88 0.57
CA SER A 61 -8.53 -17.86 -0.47
C SER A 61 -8.07 -17.32 -1.84
N SER A 62 -7.61 -18.21 -2.71
CA SER A 62 -7.19 -17.84 -4.06
C SER A 62 -8.34 -17.26 -4.89
N GLY A 63 -9.56 -17.75 -4.67
CA GLY A 63 -10.77 -17.21 -5.32
C GLY A 63 -10.99 -15.75 -4.97
N TYR A 64 -10.90 -15.41 -3.68
CA TYR A 64 -11.04 -14.02 -3.22
C TYR A 64 -9.96 -13.12 -3.82
N VAL A 65 -8.71 -13.55 -3.78
CA VAL A 65 -7.59 -12.76 -4.31
C VAL A 65 -7.75 -12.52 -5.80
N ASN A 66 -8.15 -13.55 -6.56
CA ASN A 66 -8.36 -13.41 -8.00
C ASN A 66 -9.52 -12.46 -8.34
N GLU A 67 -10.63 -12.56 -7.62
CA GLU A 67 -11.77 -11.66 -7.81
C GLU A 67 -11.40 -10.22 -7.50
N LEU A 68 -10.69 -10.00 -6.40
CA LEU A 68 -10.22 -8.68 -6.01
C LEU A 68 -9.27 -8.10 -7.05
N ARG A 69 -8.27 -8.89 -7.48
CA ARG A 69 -7.32 -8.48 -8.51
C ARG A 69 -8.03 -8.07 -9.79
N ASP A 70 -8.98 -8.88 -10.27
CA ASP A 70 -9.69 -8.61 -11.52
C ASP A 70 -10.52 -7.33 -11.40
N ALA A 71 -11.19 -7.12 -10.26
CA ALA A 71 -11.96 -5.90 -10.01
C ALA A 71 -11.05 -4.67 -9.96
N LEU A 72 -9.92 -4.75 -9.27
CA LEU A 72 -8.99 -3.63 -9.14
C LEU A 72 -8.30 -3.30 -10.48
N GLN A 73 -8.00 -4.29 -11.29
CA GLN A 73 -7.44 -4.06 -12.62
C GLN A 73 -8.44 -3.38 -13.55
N ARG A 74 -9.73 -3.68 -13.43
CA ARG A 74 -10.77 -2.99 -14.21
C ARG A 74 -10.86 -1.52 -13.86
N ILE A 75 -10.84 -1.18 -12.57
CA ILE A 75 -10.90 0.23 -12.17
C ILE A 75 -9.59 0.97 -12.44
N GLU A 76 -8.46 0.29 -12.44
CA GLU A 76 -7.19 0.85 -12.90
C GLU A 76 -7.28 1.30 -14.36
N ALA A 77 -7.93 0.49 -15.20
CA ALA A 77 -8.08 0.78 -16.61
C ALA A 77 -9.05 1.94 -16.88
N ASP A 78 -10.15 2.06 -16.13
CA ASP A 78 -11.19 3.07 -16.38
C ASP A 78 -11.14 4.28 -15.44
N GLY A 79 -10.29 4.25 -14.42
CA GLY A 79 -10.13 5.35 -13.47
C GLY A 79 -11.27 5.52 -12.47
N SER A 80 -12.19 4.57 -12.38
CA SER A 80 -13.31 4.63 -11.46
C SER A 80 -12.89 4.25 -10.03
N ARG A 81 -13.82 4.40 -9.09
CA ARG A 81 -13.68 3.89 -7.71
C ARG A 81 -14.65 2.75 -7.48
N LEU A 82 -14.26 1.84 -6.59
CA LEU A 82 -15.07 0.70 -6.21
C LEU A 82 -15.21 0.67 -4.69
N ALA A 83 -16.44 0.72 -4.19
CA ALA A 83 -16.70 0.51 -2.78
C ALA A 83 -16.65 -0.99 -2.48
N LEU A 84 -15.77 -1.40 -1.56
CA LEU A 84 -15.65 -2.79 -1.11
C LEU A 84 -16.55 -3.04 0.10
N ASP A 85 -16.67 -2.05 0.96
CA ASP A 85 -17.61 -2.01 2.07
C ASP A 85 -17.92 -0.53 2.40
N PRO A 86 -18.76 -0.22 3.39
CA PRO A 86 -19.16 1.18 3.68
C PRO A 86 -17.98 2.11 4.02
N ASP A 87 -16.87 1.56 4.48
CA ASP A 87 -15.71 2.35 4.91
C ASP A 87 -14.43 2.05 4.10
N THR A 88 -14.52 1.21 3.09
CA THR A 88 -13.36 0.81 2.29
C THR A 88 -13.67 0.95 0.82
N ALA A 89 -12.91 1.79 0.14
CA ALA A 89 -13.01 1.97 -1.31
C ALA A 89 -11.65 1.69 -1.96
N ALA A 90 -11.68 1.31 -3.23
CA ALA A 90 -10.50 1.12 -4.04
C ALA A 90 -10.47 2.15 -5.16
N SER A 91 -9.28 2.53 -5.58
CA SER A 91 -9.03 3.46 -6.68
C SER A 91 -8.05 2.84 -7.68
N ALA A 92 -7.75 3.58 -8.74
CA ALA A 92 -6.87 3.08 -9.81
C ALA A 92 -5.50 2.62 -9.33
N GLY A 93 -4.95 3.23 -8.29
CA GLY A 93 -3.64 2.85 -7.74
C GLY A 93 -3.67 1.84 -6.60
N THR A 94 -4.84 1.34 -6.21
CA THR A 94 -4.97 0.48 -5.02
C THR A 94 -4.27 -0.86 -5.18
N TRP A 95 -4.38 -1.51 -6.34
CA TRP A 95 -3.75 -2.82 -6.55
C TRP A 95 -2.23 -2.75 -6.38
N ALA A 96 -1.57 -1.76 -7.00
CA ALA A 96 -0.14 -1.55 -6.84
C ALA A 96 0.23 -1.26 -5.38
N ALA A 97 -0.55 -0.40 -4.71
CA ALA A 97 -0.30 -0.02 -3.33
C ALA A 97 -0.35 -1.21 -2.36
N VAL A 98 -1.38 -2.06 -2.46
CA VAL A 98 -1.53 -3.20 -1.55
C VAL A 98 -0.45 -4.25 -1.76
N GLN A 99 0.02 -4.44 -2.99
CA GLN A 99 1.13 -5.35 -3.26
C GLN A 99 2.42 -4.89 -2.61
N ARG A 100 2.70 -3.59 -2.61
CA ARG A 100 3.89 -3.03 -1.96
C ARG A 100 3.77 -3.09 -0.44
N ALA A 101 2.61 -2.72 0.11
CA ALA A 101 2.37 -2.77 1.54
C ALA A 101 2.51 -4.19 2.10
N ALA A 102 1.96 -5.18 1.42
CA ALA A 102 2.11 -6.58 1.82
C ALA A 102 3.55 -7.08 1.64
N GLY A 103 4.23 -6.61 0.60
CA GLY A 103 5.62 -6.98 0.32
C GLY A 103 6.60 -6.52 1.39
N GLU A 104 6.40 -5.33 1.94
CA GLU A 104 7.28 -4.82 3.01
C GLU A 104 7.16 -5.65 4.29
N ILE A 105 5.97 -6.14 4.62
CA ILE A 105 5.76 -7.00 5.78
C ILE A 105 6.51 -8.33 5.60
N GLY A 106 6.47 -8.90 4.41
CA GLY A 106 7.22 -10.11 4.09
C GLY A 106 8.73 -9.94 4.29
N ARG A 107 9.26 -8.78 3.95
CA ARG A 107 10.69 -8.46 4.15
C ARG A 107 11.07 -8.29 5.61
N ALA A 108 10.16 -7.83 6.45
CA ALA A 108 10.42 -7.62 7.86
C ALA A 108 10.72 -8.93 8.62
N HIS A 109 10.40 -10.07 8.05
CA HIS A 109 10.61 -11.40 8.65
C HIS A 109 11.90 -12.10 8.18
N VAL A 110 12.69 -11.46 7.39
CA VAL A 110 13.94 -12.05 6.86
C VAL A 110 15.12 -11.79 7.78
#